data_4c2f9721ce24b2d9d33bd865ecf1ef23
#
_entry.id   4c2f9721ce24b2d9d33bd865ecf1ef23
#
_cell.length_a   1.000
_cell.length_b   1.000
_cell.length_c   1.000
_cell.angle_alpha   90.00
_cell.angle_beta   90.00
_cell.angle_gamma   90.00
#
_symmetry.space_group_name_H-M   'P 1'
#
loop_
_entity.id
_entity.type
_entity.pdbx_description
1 polymer ?
#
loop_
_entity_poly.entity_id
_entity_poly.type
_entity_poly.pdbx_seq_one_letter_code
_entity_poly.pdbx_strand_id
1 'polypeptide(L)'
;IDCGFDNDGFLSSVSIDIMNKCKSYTERSRSGRGIHILVKGDLPFCGKNNGAGVEIYKSKRYFIVTGDKLVYGDIIENQEAIDYIVQKYFAETLKLNDTTNNPKIYSYSYTKPENGKINLTPNYPTIPDGMRNISLTSLAGQLHNQGYTPKDIHRELLTVNQIACKPPLSLWEIETIVNSISRYKR
;
A
#
# COMPACT_ATOMS: atom_id res chain seq x y z
N ILE A 1 -9.54 -9.02 -4.00
CA ILE A 1 -10.50 -8.75 -2.90
C ILE A 1 -10.23 -9.78 -1.82
N ASP A 2 -9.78 -9.33 -0.64
CA ASP A 2 -9.34 -10.22 0.46
C ASP A 2 -10.50 -10.94 1.14
N CYS A 3 -11.62 -10.25 1.36
CA CYS A 3 -12.85 -10.82 1.94
C CYS A 3 -13.91 -10.98 0.83
N GLY A 4 -13.60 -11.83 -0.14
CA GLY A 4 -14.43 -12.03 -1.32
C GLY A 4 -15.73 -12.77 -1.02
N PHE A 5 -15.77 -13.51 0.08
CA PHE A 5 -16.92 -14.28 0.53
C PHE A 5 -17.31 -13.89 1.95
N ASP A 6 -18.60 -13.99 2.26
CA ASP A 6 -19.12 -13.85 3.62
C ASP A 6 -18.92 -15.13 4.46
N ASN A 7 -19.41 -15.11 5.70
CA ASN A 7 -19.26 -16.25 6.62
C ASN A 7 -20.05 -17.52 6.17
N ASP A 8 -21.06 -17.34 5.33
CA ASP A 8 -21.90 -18.42 4.78
C ASP A 8 -21.34 -18.95 3.45
N GLY A 9 -20.25 -18.37 2.95
CA GLY A 9 -19.58 -18.75 1.71
C GLY A 9 -20.18 -18.14 0.44
N PHE A 10 -21.09 -17.17 0.56
CA PHE A 10 -21.60 -16.40 -0.56
C PHE A 10 -20.66 -15.23 -0.90
N LEU A 11 -20.69 -14.79 -2.15
CA LEU A 11 -19.93 -13.62 -2.55
C LEU A 11 -20.35 -12.38 -1.75
N SER A 12 -19.37 -11.66 -1.21
CA SER A 12 -19.63 -10.41 -0.51
C SER A 12 -20.23 -9.34 -1.45
N SER A 13 -20.94 -8.37 -0.89
CA SER A 13 -21.52 -7.28 -1.67
C SER A 13 -20.49 -6.50 -2.47
N VAL A 14 -19.29 -6.33 -1.92
CA VAL A 14 -18.15 -5.70 -2.60
C VAL A 14 -17.69 -6.55 -3.79
N SER A 15 -17.61 -7.87 -3.62
CA SER A 15 -17.24 -8.79 -4.70
C SER A 15 -18.27 -8.75 -5.83
N ILE A 16 -19.55 -8.82 -5.50
CA ILE A 16 -20.65 -8.75 -6.48
C ILE A 16 -20.59 -7.44 -7.27
N ASP A 17 -20.40 -6.31 -6.58
CA ASP A 17 -20.34 -5.00 -7.21
C ASP A 17 -19.19 -4.91 -8.20
N ILE A 18 -17.97 -5.27 -7.77
CA ILE A 18 -16.78 -5.18 -8.61
C ILE A 18 -16.85 -6.19 -9.78
N MET A 19 -17.27 -7.42 -9.53
CA MET A 19 -17.45 -8.44 -10.58
C MET A 19 -18.43 -8.00 -11.66
N ASN A 20 -19.58 -7.45 -11.25
CA ASN A 20 -20.60 -6.96 -12.18
C ASN A 20 -20.12 -5.77 -13.01
N LYS A 21 -19.21 -4.95 -12.47
CA LYS A 21 -18.61 -3.85 -13.22
C LYS A 21 -17.51 -4.33 -14.15
N CYS A 22 -16.59 -5.16 -13.66
CA CYS A 22 -15.47 -5.65 -14.46
C CYS A 22 -15.90 -6.57 -15.60
N LYS A 23 -16.82 -7.50 -15.34
CA LYS A 23 -17.24 -8.56 -16.28
C LYS A 23 -16.08 -9.27 -16.96
N SER A 24 -14.99 -9.46 -16.23
CA SER A 24 -13.73 -9.97 -16.70
C SER A 24 -13.32 -11.22 -15.92
N TYR A 25 -12.26 -11.89 -16.33
CA TYR A 25 -11.78 -13.11 -15.69
C TYR A 25 -11.79 -12.98 -14.17
N THR A 26 -12.49 -13.87 -13.50
CA THR A 26 -12.63 -13.88 -12.05
C THR A 26 -12.42 -15.29 -11.53
N GLU A 27 -11.56 -15.43 -10.54
CA GLU A 27 -11.25 -16.69 -9.88
C GLU A 27 -11.28 -16.56 -8.35
N ARG A 28 -11.45 -17.70 -7.68
CA ARG A 28 -11.26 -17.81 -6.23
C ARG A 28 -9.76 -17.77 -5.91
N SER A 29 -9.39 -17.00 -4.89
CA SER A 29 -8.00 -16.98 -4.41
C SER A 29 -7.59 -18.32 -3.78
N ARG A 30 -6.28 -18.59 -3.69
CA ARG A 30 -5.75 -19.83 -3.11
C ARG A 30 -6.22 -20.09 -1.67
N SER A 31 -6.45 -19.04 -0.88
CA SER A 31 -6.95 -19.18 0.49
C SER A 31 -8.43 -19.60 0.56
N GLY A 32 -9.14 -19.56 -0.56
CA GLY A 32 -10.57 -19.80 -0.64
C GLY A 32 -11.45 -18.65 -0.12
N ARG A 33 -10.87 -17.62 0.50
CA ARG A 33 -11.60 -16.51 1.12
C ARG A 33 -11.71 -15.27 0.28
N GLY A 34 -10.83 -15.10 -0.68
CA GLY A 34 -10.78 -13.93 -1.55
C GLY A 34 -11.06 -14.26 -3.00
N ILE A 35 -11.14 -13.24 -3.83
CA ILE A 35 -11.23 -13.36 -5.28
C ILE A 35 -10.16 -12.52 -5.98
N HIS A 36 -9.70 -13.00 -7.13
CA HIS A 36 -8.88 -12.24 -8.06
C HIS A 36 -9.70 -11.90 -9.29
N ILE A 37 -9.60 -10.65 -9.74
CA ILE A 37 -10.23 -10.19 -10.98
C ILE A 37 -9.13 -9.61 -11.85
N LEU A 38 -8.98 -10.14 -13.07
CA LEU A 38 -8.02 -9.66 -14.05
C LEU A 38 -8.76 -8.87 -15.12
N VAL A 39 -8.36 -7.61 -15.31
CA VAL A 39 -8.97 -6.70 -16.29
C VAL A 39 -7.87 -5.91 -16.98
N LYS A 40 -8.02 -5.64 -18.27
CA LYS A 40 -7.09 -4.78 -19.04
C LYS A 40 -7.57 -3.34 -18.96
N GLY A 41 -6.61 -2.43 -18.83
CA GLY A 41 -6.81 -0.98 -18.82
C GLY A 41 -5.71 -0.29 -18.02
N ASP A 42 -5.79 1.03 -17.96
CA ASP A 42 -4.85 1.86 -17.25
C ASP A 42 -5.28 2.09 -15.80
N LEU A 43 -4.37 1.79 -14.89
CA LEU A 43 -4.59 1.99 -13.46
C LEU A 43 -3.72 3.16 -12.99
N PRO A 44 -4.30 4.23 -12.41
CA PRO A 44 -3.54 5.43 -12.04
C PRO A 44 -2.53 5.19 -10.92
N PHE A 45 -2.80 4.23 -10.02
CA PHE A 45 -1.93 3.86 -8.91
C PHE A 45 -2.16 2.41 -8.50
N CYS A 46 -1.24 1.85 -7.71
CA CYS A 46 -1.46 0.60 -6.97
C CYS A 46 -1.85 0.93 -5.54
N GLY A 47 -2.84 0.25 -4.99
CA GLY A 47 -3.33 0.59 -3.66
C GLY A 47 -4.11 -0.51 -2.97
N LYS A 48 -4.36 -0.29 -1.67
CA LYS A 48 -5.16 -1.16 -0.82
C LYS A 48 -6.14 -0.32 -0.02
N ASN A 49 -7.40 -0.71 -0.03
CA ASN A 49 -8.43 -0.22 0.88
C ASN A 49 -8.77 -1.32 1.89
N ASN A 50 -8.21 -1.22 3.09
CA ASN A 50 -8.41 -2.21 4.15
C ASN A 50 -9.86 -2.27 4.63
N GLY A 51 -10.56 -1.14 4.65
CA GLY A 51 -11.97 -1.07 5.08
C GLY A 51 -12.91 -1.82 4.15
N ALA A 52 -12.65 -1.78 2.84
CA ALA A 52 -13.42 -2.50 1.84
C ALA A 52 -12.82 -3.86 1.48
N GLY A 53 -11.62 -4.19 1.94
CA GLY A 53 -10.90 -5.41 1.57
C GLY A 53 -10.51 -5.45 0.08
N VAL A 54 -10.36 -4.29 -0.57
CA VAL A 54 -10.06 -4.18 -2.00
C VAL A 54 -8.60 -3.79 -2.23
N GLU A 55 -7.92 -4.53 -3.09
CA GLU A 55 -6.56 -4.22 -3.53
C GLU A 55 -6.52 -4.10 -5.04
N ILE A 56 -5.78 -3.10 -5.56
CA ILE A 56 -5.60 -2.87 -7.00
C ILE A 56 -4.11 -2.79 -7.34
N TYR A 57 -3.68 -3.55 -8.34
CA TYR A 57 -2.29 -3.63 -8.75
C TYR A 57 -2.13 -3.74 -10.28
N LYS A 58 -1.12 -3.07 -10.85
CA LYS A 58 -0.69 -3.22 -12.25
C LYS A 58 0.75 -3.74 -12.38
N SER A 59 1.52 -3.71 -11.29
CA SER A 59 2.94 -4.12 -11.31
C SER A 59 3.47 -4.35 -9.90
N LYS A 60 4.69 -4.92 -9.80
CA LYS A 60 5.44 -5.11 -8.56
C LYS A 60 4.72 -5.98 -7.51
N ARG A 61 3.85 -6.87 -7.97
CA ARG A 61 3.14 -7.85 -7.14
C ARG A 61 3.15 -9.20 -7.83
N TYR A 62 3.24 -10.24 -7.02
CA TYR A 62 3.05 -11.62 -7.42
C TYR A 62 1.82 -12.16 -6.71
N PHE A 63 0.99 -12.88 -7.43
CA PHE A 63 -0.12 -13.64 -6.87
C PHE A 63 -0.25 -14.96 -7.64
N ILE A 64 -0.87 -15.93 -7.00
CA ILE A 64 -1.06 -17.25 -7.61
C ILE A 64 -2.36 -17.20 -8.39
N VAL A 65 -2.27 -17.46 -9.69
CA VAL A 65 -3.44 -17.74 -10.52
C VAL A 65 -3.87 -19.18 -10.23
N THR A 66 -5.08 -19.34 -9.73
CA THR A 66 -5.59 -20.65 -9.27
C THR A 66 -6.27 -21.43 -10.37
N GLY A 67 -6.85 -20.74 -11.36
CA GLY A 67 -7.71 -21.33 -12.37
C GLY A 67 -9.10 -21.75 -11.86
N ASP A 68 -9.39 -21.53 -10.56
CA ASP A 68 -10.71 -21.79 -9.97
C ASP A 68 -11.68 -20.66 -10.36
N LYS A 69 -12.14 -20.73 -11.62
CA LYS A 69 -13.00 -19.71 -12.23
C LYS A 69 -14.37 -19.66 -11.56
N LEU A 70 -14.84 -18.45 -11.28
CA LEU A 70 -16.17 -18.23 -10.71
C LEU A 70 -17.22 -18.00 -11.80
N VAL A 71 -17.15 -16.89 -12.52
CA VAL A 71 -18.21 -16.49 -13.46
C VAL A 71 -17.67 -16.18 -14.86
N TYR A 72 -16.70 -15.27 -14.95
CA TYR A 72 -16.16 -14.78 -16.21
C TYR A 72 -14.82 -15.45 -16.52
N GLY A 73 -14.67 -15.95 -17.76
CA GLY A 73 -13.50 -16.74 -18.18
C GLY A 73 -12.46 -15.97 -18.99
N ASP A 74 -12.84 -14.82 -19.57
CA ASP A 74 -11.98 -14.05 -20.43
C ASP A 74 -11.49 -12.77 -19.76
N ILE A 75 -10.24 -12.40 -20.03
CA ILE A 75 -9.69 -11.12 -19.58
C ILE A 75 -10.06 -10.08 -20.64
N ILE A 76 -10.95 -9.16 -20.29
CA ILE A 76 -11.42 -8.12 -21.19
C ILE A 76 -10.80 -6.76 -20.88
N GLU A 77 -10.82 -5.86 -21.85
CA GLU A 77 -10.52 -4.45 -21.65
C GLU A 77 -11.77 -3.72 -21.15
N ASN A 78 -11.64 -3.05 -20.00
CA ASN A 78 -12.76 -2.32 -19.40
C ASN A 78 -12.24 -1.17 -18.51
N GLN A 79 -11.91 -0.06 -19.17
CA GLN A 79 -11.44 1.16 -18.47
C GLN A 79 -12.51 1.76 -17.56
N GLU A 80 -13.76 1.74 -18.00
CA GLU A 80 -14.89 2.28 -17.21
C GLU A 80 -15.02 1.57 -15.84
N ALA A 81 -14.82 0.26 -15.83
CA ALA A 81 -14.84 -0.50 -14.57
C ALA A 81 -13.68 -0.13 -13.65
N ILE A 82 -12.47 0.06 -14.20
CA ILE A 82 -11.30 0.50 -13.44
C ILE A 82 -11.57 1.87 -12.82
N ASP A 83 -12.05 2.83 -13.61
CA ASP A 83 -12.36 4.19 -13.15
C ASP A 83 -13.43 4.18 -12.06
N TYR A 84 -14.47 3.37 -12.23
CA TYR A 84 -15.51 3.19 -11.21
C TYR A 84 -14.94 2.66 -9.89
N ILE A 85 -14.10 1.62 -9.94
CA ILE A 85 -13.49 1.02 -8.74
C ILE A 85 -12.61 2.04 -8.04
N VAL A 86 -11.80 2.77 -8.80
CA VAL A 86 -10.91 3.81 -8.28
C VAL A 86 -11.71 4.92 -7.61
N GLN A 87 -12.77 5.41 -8.25
CA GLN A 87 -13.62 6.46 -7.70
C GLN A 87 -14.39 6.00 -6.45
N LYS A 88 -14.95 4.79 -6.48
CA LYS A 88 -15.79 4.31 -5.39
C LYS A 88 -15.00 3.86 -4.17
N TYR A 89 -13.95 3.08 -4.39
CA TYR A 89 -13.21 2.44 -3.30
C TYR A 89 -11.92 3.16 -2.91
N PHE A 90 -11.44 4.09 -3.73
CA PHE A 90 -10.18 4.82 -3.50
C PHE A 90 -10.32 6.34 -3.62
N ALA A 91 -11.53 6.87 -3.41
CA ALA A 91 -11.80 8.31 -3.51
C ALA A 91 -10.88 9.17 -2.64
N GLU A 92 -10.54 8.72 -1.44
CA GLU A 92 -9.61 9.44 -0.56
C GLU A 92 -8.19 9.43 -1.11
N THR A 93 -7.75 8.33 -1.70
CA THR A 93 -6.45 8.24 -2.37
C THR A 93 -6.39 9.16 -3.59
N LEU A 94 -7.49 9.28 -4.35
CA LEU A 94 -7.58 10.22 -5.47
C LEU A 94 -7.47 11.67 -4.99
N LYS A 95 -8.17 12.06 -3.93
CA LYS A 95 -8.09 13.43 -3.36
C LYS A 95 -6.67 13.77 -2.90
N LEU A 96 -5.92 12.81 -2.40
CA LEU A 96 -4.52 12.99 -2.03
C LEU A 96 -3.60 13.15 -3.25
N ASN A 97 -3.98 12.59 -4.41
CA ASN A 97 -3.23 12.68 -5.66
C ASN A 97 -3.62 13.91 -6.51
N ASP A 98 -4.85 14.46 -6.36
CA ASP A 98 -5.34 15.62 -7.11
C ASP A 98 -4.83 16.99 -6.58
N THR A 99 -4.38 17.02 -5.34
CA THR A 99 -3.55 18.15 -4.94
C THR A 99 -2.20 17.96 -5.63
N THR A 100 -1.93 18.68 -6.72
CA THR A 100 -0.70 18.83 -7.53
C THR A 100 0.64 18.54 -6.82
N ASN A 101 0.68 17.49 -6.07
CA ASN A 101 1.78 16.89 -5.39
C ASN A 101 1.65 15.39 -5.68
N ASN A 102 2.51 14.90 -6.59
CA ASN A 102 3.16 13.62 -6.41
C ASN A 102 2.97 13.19 -4.96
N PRO A 103 2.50 11.94 -4.60
CA PRO A 103 2.54 11.56 -3.20
C PRO A 103 3.91 12.03 -2.77
N LYS A 104 3.95 13.07 -1.95
CA LYS A 104 5.21 13.47 -1.35
C LYS A 104 5.60 12.20 -0.59
N ILE A 105 6.33 11.30 -1.26
CA ILE A 105 7.30 10.50 -0.55
C ILE A 105 8.02 11.60 0.16
N TYR A 106 7.67 11.81 1.43
CA TYR A 106 8.26 12.89 2.20
C TYR A 106 9.74 12.65 2.08
N SER A 107 10.34 13.28 1.05
CA SER A 107 11.76 13.27 0.80
C SER A 107 12.31 14.12 1.92
N TYR A 108 12.53 13.48 3.04
CA TYR A 108 13.30 14.06 4.11
C TYR A 108 14.67 14.31 3.53
N SER A 109 14.99 15.57 3.24
CA SER A 109 16.34 15.95 2.89
C SER A 109 17.19 15.81 4.15
N TYR A 110 17.72 14.62 4.31
CA TYR A 110 18.57 14.26 5.44
C TYR A 110 20.00 14.63 5.06
N THR A 111 20.52 15.69 5.64
CA THR A 111 21.94 15.97 5.60
C THR A 111 22.57 15.33 6.84
N LYS A 112 23.60 14.48 6.63
CA LYS A 112 24.34 13.86 7.73
C LYS A 112 24.98 14.97 8.57
N PRO A 113 24.67 15.07 9.87
CA PRO A 113 25.27 16.08 10.72
C PRO A 113 26.76 15.80 10.89
N GLU A 114 27.58 16.80 10.73
CA GLU A 114 29.06 16.70 10.92
C GLU A 114 29.45 16.30 12.36
N ASN A 115 28.54 16.39 13.33
CA ASN A 115 28.79 16.18 14.76
C ASN A 115 27.93 15.13 15.44
N GLY A 116 27.36 14.16 14.72
CA GLY A 116 26.62 13.05 15.31
C GLY A 116 25.30 13.44 16.04
N LYS A 117 24.92 14.70 16.05
CA LYS A 117 23.64 15.18 16.56
C LYS A 117 22.70 15.42 15.38
N ILE A 118 21.62 14.67 15.35
CA ILE A 118 20.59 14.78 14.33
C ILE A 118 19.80 16.04 14.62
N ASN A 119 19.96 17.08 13.79
CA ASN A 119 19.10 18.24 13.79
C ASN A 119 17.83 17.89 13.03
N LEU A 120 16.84 17.34 13.74
CA LEU A 120 15.49 17.21 13.23
C LEU A 120 14.92 18.64 13.12
N THR A 121 14.83 19.16 11.90
CA THR A 121 14.04 20.38 11.69
C THR A 121 12.59 20.08 12.04
N PRO A 122 11.91 20.87 12.89
CA PRO A 122 10.64 20.52 13.50
C PRO A 122 9.43 20.52 12.57
N ASN A 123 9.62 20.46 11.27
CA ASN A 123 8.54 20.56 10.30
C ASN A 123 8.29 19.24 9.57
N TYR A 124 8.01 18.17 10.36
CA TYR A 124 7.52 16.93 9.77
C TYR A 124 6.03 17.10 9.43
N PRO A 125 5.65 17.02 8.15
CA PRO A 125 4.24 16.98 7.80
C PRO A 125 3.59 15.73 8.40
N THR A 126 2.34 15.86 8.82
CA THR A 126 1.57 14.74 9.37
C THR A 126 1.46 13.61 8.36
N ILE A 127 1.81 12.40 8.76
CA ILE A 127 1.68 11.17 7.98
C ILE A 127 0.38 10.48 8.40
N PRO A 128 -0.66 10.50 7.55
CA PRO A 128 -1.96 9.93 7.90
C PRO A 128 -1.92 8.40 7.93
N ASP A 129 -2.98 7.81 8.48
CA ASP A 129 -3.21 6.37 8.40
C ASP A 129 -3.20 5.88 6.94
N GLY A 130 -2.73 4.65 6.75
CA GLY A 130 -2.52 4.08 5.41
C GLY A 130 -1.20 4.47 4.73
N MET A 131 -0.57 5.61 5.10
CA MET A 131 0.71 6.07 4.53
C MET A 131 1.92 5.85 5.44
N ARG A 132 1.69 5.55 6.71
CA ARG A 132 2.73 5.48 7.75
C ARG A 132 3.81 4.46 7.44
N ASN A 133 3.42 3.22 7.16
CA ASN A 133 4.36 2.13 6.88
C ASN A 133 5.21 2.42 5.64
N ILE A 134 4.60 2.88 4.54
CA ILE A 134 5.30 3.22 3.29
C ILE A 134 6.29 4.37 3.51
N SER A 135 5.85 5.43 4.21
CA SER A 135 6.69 6.60 4.49
C SER A 135 7.90 6.25 5.36
N LEU A 136 7.68 5.48 6.43
CA LEU A 136 8.76 5.07 7.32
C LEU A 136 9.69 4.04 6.68
N THR A 137 9.18 3.14 5.82
CA THR A 137 10.01 2.22 5.04
C THR A 137 10.88 2.97 4.04
N SER A 138 10.34 3.99 3.36
CA SER A 138 11.10 4.84 2.45
C SER A 138 12.22 5.59 3.18
N LEU A 139 11.92 6.18 4.35
CA LEU A 139 12.91 6.84 5.20
C LEU A 139 14.01 5.87 5.64
N ALA A 140 13.63 4.66 6.10
CA ALA A 140 14.59 3.64 6.48
C ALA A 140 15.54 3.25 5.34
N GLY A 141 15.02 3.12 4.11
CA GLY A 141 15.82 2.86 2.91
C GLY A 141 16.79 3.99 2.60
N GLN A 142 16.38 5.25 2.74
CA GLN A 142 17.24 6.41 2.54
C GLN A 142 18.38 6.44 3.57
N LEU A 143 18.06 6.23 4.85
CA LEU A 143 19.07 6.19 5.92
C LEU A 143 20.06 5.04 5.72
N HIS A 144 19.57 3.86 5.32
CA HIS A 144 20.43 2.72 5.01
C HIS A 144 21.40 3.03 3.87
N ASN A 145 20.93 3.65 2.78
CA ASN A 145 21.76 4.05 1.65
C ASN A 145 22.80 5.11 2.03
N GLN A 146 22.52 5.94 3.03
CA GLN A 146 23.45 6.93 3.59
C GLN A 146 24.44 6.34 4.59
N GLY A 147 24.36 5.04 4.88
CA GLY A 147 25.33 4.35 5.72
C GLY A 147 24.97 4.29 7.20
N TYR A 148 23.75 4.64 7.59
CA TYR A 148 23.30 4.50 8.98
C TYR A 148 23.23 3.03 9.42
N THR A 149 23.54 2.79 10.69
CA THR A 149 23.41 1.45 11.27
C THR A 149 21.94 1.11 11.51
N PRO A 150 21.57 -0.18 11.58
CA PRO A 150 20.19 -0.57 11.92
C PRO A 150 19.70 0.04 13.25
N LYS A 151 20.61 0.20 14.21
CA LYS A 151 20.31 0.84 15.51
C LYS A 151 19.98 2.33 15.36
N ASP A 152 20.70 3.03 14.51
CA ASP A 152 20.44 4.44 14.24
C ASP A 152 19.15 4.61 13.45
N ILE A 153 18.90 3.77 12.45
CA ILE A 153 17.65 3.75 11.69
C ILE A 153 16.47 3.53 12.61
N HIS A 154 16.55 2.55 13.51
CA HIS A 154 15.49 2.27 14.48
C HIS A 154 15.17 3.50 15.34
N ARG A 155 16.19 4.15 15.90
CA ARG A 155 16.02 5.37 16.71
C ARG A 155 15.32 6.48 15.95
N GLU A 156 15.74 6.70 14.68
CA GLU A 156 15.15 7.75 13.83
C GLU A 156 13.70 7.46 13.51
N LEU A 157 13.39 6.22 13.12
CA LEU A 157 12.01 5.83 12.82
C LEU A 157 11.09 5.99 14.02
N LEU A 158 11.55 5.68 15.24
CA LEU A 158 10.77 5.90 16.46
C LEU A 158 10.44 7.39 16.65
N THR A 159 11.41 8.25 16.43
CA THR A 159 11.23 9.70 16.57
C THR A 159 10.21 10.22 15.56
N VAL A 160 10.38 9.88 14.28
CA VAL A 160 9.46 10.32 13.21
C VAL A 160 8.06 9.73 13.42
N ASN A 161 7.97 8.47 13.85
CA ASN A 161 6.71 7.82 14.15
C ASN A 161 5.89 8.58 15.21
N GLN A 162 6.54 9.01 16.29
CA GLN A 162 5.86 9.75 17.35
C GLN A 162 5.44 11.16 16.93
N ILE A 163 6.29 11.85 16.18
CA ILE A 163 6.06 13.24 15.81
C ILE A 163 5.08 13.36 14.65
N ALA A 164 5.26 12.54 13.60
CA ALA A 164 4.59 12.70 12.32
C ALA A 164 3.44 11.72 12.09
N CYS A 165 3.51 10.47 12.53
CA CYS A 165 2.46 9.49 12.27
C CYS A 165 1.22 9.70 13.15
N LYS A 166 0.03 9.68 12.55
CA LYS A 166 -1.25 9.86 13.25
C LYS A 166 -2.26 8.78 12.81
N PRO A 167 -2.56 7.83 13.69
CA PRO A 167 -1.89 7.48 14.95
C PRO A 167 -0.48 6.89 14.71
N PRO A 168 0.42 6.83 15.69
CA PRO A 168 1.73 6.18 15.53
C PRO A 168 1.60 4.68 15.22
N LEU A 169 2.56 4.13 14.48
CA LEU A 169 2.72 2.68 14.32
C LEU A 169 3.16 2.05 15.64
N SER A 170 2.87 0.76 15.82
CA SER A 170 3.35 -0.02 16.95
C SER A 170 4.88 -0.22 16.89
N LEU A 171 5.50 -0.50 18.03
CA LEU A 171 6.94 -0.81 18.10
C LEU A 171 7.29 -2.00 17.22
N TRP A 172 6.45 -3.03 17.19
CA TRP A 172 6.64 -4.22 16.37
C TRP A 172 6.69 -3.89 14.86
N GLU A 173 5.83 -2.97 14.39
CA GLU A 173 5.85 -2.53 12.99
C GLU A 173 7.14 -1.78 12.66
N ILE A 174 7.64 -0.93 13.56
CA ILE A 174 8.92 -0.24 13.39
C ILE A 174 10.08 -1.24 13.32
N GLU A 175 10.13 -2.20 14.23
CA GLU A 175 11.14 -3.26 14.23
C GLU A 175 11.10 -4.08 12.93
N THR A 176 9.91 -4.38 12.44
CA THR A 176 9.71 -5.11 11.18
C THR A 176 10.30 -4.34 9.99
N ILE A 177 10.07 -3.02 9.93
CA ILE A 177 10.66 -2.15 8.90
C ILE A 177 12.18 -2.18 8.97
N VAL A 178 12.77 -1.97 10.15
CA VAL A 178 14.23 -1.96 10.34
C VAL A 178 14.84 -3.30 9.95
N ASN A 179 14.26 -4.40 10.40
CA ASN A 179 14.74 -5.75 10.08
C ASN A 179 14.64 -6.05 8.58
N SER A 180 13.61 -5.57 7.91
CA SER A 180 13.47 -5.72 6.45
C SER A 180 14.59 -5.00 5.70
N ILE A 181 14.86 -3.75 6.04
CA ILE A 181 15.89 -2.94 5.38
C ILE A 181 17.31 -3.47 5.67
N SER A 182 17.55 -3.97 6.87
CA SER A 182 18.86 -4.50 7.26
C SER A 182 19.32 -5.74 6.48
N ARG A 183 18.40 -6.41 5.77
CA ARG A 183 18.70 -7.58 4.92
C ARG A 183 19.33 -7.21 3.56
N TYR A 184 19.17 -5.97 3.13
CA TYR A 184 19.74 -5.53 1.87
C TYR A 184 21.25 -5.31 2.04
N LYS A 185 22.05 -5.97 1.18
CA LYS A 185 23.49 -5.70 1.10
C LYS A 185 23.68 -4.31 0.48
N ARG A 186 24.62 -3.57 1.04
CA ARG A 186 25.09 -2.31 0.46
C ARG A 186 25.95 -2.58 -0.75
#